data_63443d8052291d5797d59ee4dd7b1f13
#
_entry.id   63443d8052291d5797d59ee4dd7b1f13
#
_cell.length_a   1.000
_cell.length_b   1.000
_cell.length_c   1.000
_cell.angle_alpha   90.00
_cell.angle_beta   90.00
_cell.angle_gamma   90.00
#
_symmetry.space_group_name_H-M   'P 1'
#
loop_
_entity.id
_entity.type
_entity.pdbx_description
1 polymer ?
#
loop_
_entity_poly.entity_id
_entity_poly.type
_entity_poly.pdbx_seq_one_letter_code
_entity_poly.pdbx_strand_id
1 'polypeptide(L)'
;MNNVLKLLEGKTVLAVGYGKSGKATSELTKELGGETIVYDANPNLEVDKNYVKEVYSEVDEIPFDKIELTVVSPGVPVESEVVQKSFKSGVETIGEIEFGYRYSKGEILAITGTNGKTTTTTLLGEISKKAGKDTKVVGNIGNTFTKPENVLETKEDTKIIMEISSFQLETIKEFRPKISAIINLTEDHLNRHKTMERYVHCKFKITENQGYGDYLILNADDIETVEYVKNTILPDGLEIVWVISTARNEKDARERIDKINAQRLKFYDQNKGFGNREEKDEWLKENISYFENHKFVYTDHDNIYISIDGEKNNLLDRRNVRLLGLHNLEDIMFATTMAYIDGIDVASINEAVSEFYGVEHRIEFVRELNGIKYYNDSKATNPDAAIKAIVAMDRPTILMLGGVDKKVSFKELAKMLTPNIKHIIVYGECREVIASDLKYYNKTYVKVDTFDQAFEKAISFREPGYNLLFSPGCASFDEFKGYEQRGNYFKDLVNKLEN
;
A
#
# COMPACT_ATOMS: atom_id res chain seq x y z
N MET A 1 16.11 14.13 -30.43
CA MET A 1 16.89 14.73 -29.33
C MET A 1 15.93 15.61 -28.56
N ASN A 2 15.47 15.14 -27.42
CA ASN A 2 14.48 15.82 -26.59
C ASN A 2 15.08 17.12 -26.04
N ASN A 3 14.32 18.22 -26.09
CA ASN A 3 14.60 19.40 -25.30
C ASN A 3 14.53 18.98 -23.82
N VAL A 4 15.68 18.63 -23.23
CA VAL A 4 15.80 18.39 -21.80
C VAL A 4 15.44 19.70 -21.12
N LEU A 5 14.36 19.70 -20.36
CA LEU A 5 13.98 20.84 -19.53
C LEU A 5 15.07 21.01 -18.47
N LYS A 6 15.95 21.99 -18.66
CA LYS A 6 17.03 22.31 -17.72
C LYS A 6 16.50 23.04 -16.46
N LEU A 7 15.51 22.46 -15.80
CA LEU A 7 14.80 23.07 -14.68
C LEU A 7 15.66 23.17 -13.40
N LEU A 8 16.73 22.35 -13.32
CA LEU A 8 17.71 22.34 -12.23
C LEU A 8 19.10 22.78 -12.69
N GLU A 9 19.25 23.42 -13.87
CA GLU A 9 20.55 23.86 -14.36
C GLU A 9 21.24 24.77 -13.35
N GLY A 10 22.48 24.43 -12.96
CA GLY A 10 23.28 25.15 -11.97
C GLY A 10 22.85 24.96 -10.52
N LYS A 11 21.86 24.10 -10.24
CA LYS A 11 21.39 23.79 -8.89
C LYS A 11 22.01 22.51 -8.36
N THR A 12 22.29 22.49 -7.06
CA THR A 12 22.76 21.31 -6.34
C THR A 12 21.66 20.76 -5.46
N VAL A 13 21.35 19.46 -5.64
CA VAL A 13 20.37 18.71 -4.86
C VAL A 13 21.10 17.78 -3.90
N LEU A 14 20.79 17.85 -2.60
CA LEU A 14 21.23 16.89 -1.60
C LEU A 14 20.25 15.73 -1.54
N ALA A 15 20.65 14.55 -1.96
CA ALA A 15 19.90 13.32 -1.74
C ALA A 15 20.30 12.70 -0.39
N VAL A 16 19.34 12.59 0.54
CA VAL A 16 19.56 12.02 1.88
C VAL A 16 19.11 10.56 1.89
N GLY A 17 20.08 9.64 2.03
CA GLY A 17 19.94 8.20 1.87
C GLY A 17 20.05 7.76 0.40
N TYR A 18 20.90 6.76 0.11
CA TYR A 18 21.20 6.30 -1.25
C TYR A 18 20.70 4.88 -1.54
N GLY A 19 19.51 4.54 -1.03
CA GLY A 19 18.77 3.36 -1.43
C GLY A 19 18.12 3.52 -2.82
N LYS A 20 17.06 2.75 -3.11
CA LYS A 20 16.34 2.82 -4.40
C LYS A 20 15.85 4.25 -4.73
N SER A 21 15.26 4.94 -3.74
CA SER A 21 14.76 6.31 -3.90
C SER A 21 15.88 7.32 -4.14
N GLY A 22 16.96 7.27 -3.37
CA GLY A 22 18.10 8.19 -3.53
C GLY A 22 18.80 8.04 -4.87
N LYS A 23 18.95 6.81 -5.38
CA LYS A 23 19.48 6.53 -6.71
C LYS A 23 18.58 7.16 -7.80
N ALA A 24 17.28 6.88 -7.74
CA ALA A 24 16.33 7.43 -8.71
C ALA A 24 16.24 8.98 -8.64
N THR A 25 16.34 9.55 -7.44
CA THR A 25 16.44 11.00 -7.25
C THR A 25 17.69 11.58 -7.95
N SER A 26 18.84 10.91 -7.85
CA SER A 26 20.08 11.36 -8.51
C SER A 26 19.99 11.28 -10.03
N GLU A 27 19.37 10.22 -10.55
CA GLU A 27 19.09 10.04 -11.98
C GLU A 27 18.18 11.15 -12.49
N LEU A 28 17.05 11.41 -11.82
CA LEU A 28 16.10 12.46 -12.19
C LEU A 28 16.73 13.87 -12.10
N THR A 29 17.49 14.15 -11.07
CA THR A 29 18.21 15.43 -10.92
C THR A 29 19.11 15.69 -12.11
N LYS A 30 19.86 14.71 -12.58
CA LYS A 30 20.71 14.82 -13.75
C LYS A 30 19.92 15.07 -15.03
N GLU A 31 18.84 14.32 -15.25
CA GLU A 31 17.97 14.52 -16.42
C GLU A 31 17.33 15.93 -16.44
N LEU A 32 17.12 16.54 -15.25
CA LEU A 32 16.65 17.91 -15.09
C LEU A 32 17.79 18.94 -15.19
N GLY A 33 19.03 18.54 -15.41
CA GLY A 33 20.20 19.41 -15.60
C GLY A 33 20.89 19.84 -14.31
N GLY A 34 20.52 19.29 -13.15
CA GLY A 34 21.11 19.56 -11.85
C GLY A 34 22.29 18.66 -11.50
N GLU A 35 22.95 18.97 -10.40
CA GLU A 35 24.00 18.15 -9.78
C GLU A 35 23.49 17.52 -8.48
N THR A 36 23.86 16.27 -8.21
CA THR A 36 23.51 15.60 -6.96
C THR A 36 24.72 15.39 -6.08
N ILE A 37 24.61 15.78 -4.81
CA ILE A 37 25.47 15.30 -3.74
C ILE A 37 24.64 14.36 -2.85
N VAL A 38 25.29 13.40 -2.22
CA VAL A 38 24.62 12.36 -1.42
C VAL A 38 25.10 12.42 0.01
N TYR A 39 24.19 12.32 0.95
CA TYR A 39 24.49 11.94 2.32
C TYR A 39 23.96 10.56 2.61
N ASP A 40 24.82 9.68 3.13
CA ASP A 40 24.41 8.37 3.67
C ASP A 40 25.34 8.01 4.86
N ALA A 41 24.76 7.50 5.94
CA ALA A 41 25.51 7.13 7.14
C ALA A 41 26.51 5.96 6.93
N ASN A 42 26.46 5.29 5.78
CA ASN A 42 27.42 4.25 5.41
C ASN A 42 28.66 4.87 4.78
N PRO A 43 29.82 4.90 5.49
CA PRO A 43 31.08 5.49 4.96
C PRO A 43 31.66 4.71 3.77
N ASN A 44 31.24 3.46 3.57
CA ASN A 44 31.68 2.62 2.46
C ASN A 44 30.63 2.55 1.33
N LEU A 45 29.81 3.58 1.20
CA LEU A 45 28.77 3.64 0.18
C LEU A 45 29.38 3.68 -1.23
N GLU A 46 28.98 2.75 -2.07
CA GLU A 46 29.28 2.80 -3.50
C GLU A 46 28.16 3.54 -4.24
N VAL A 47 28.54 4.57 -4.99
CA VAL A 47 27.62 5.38 -5.78
C VAL A 47 27.95 5.32 -7.27
N ASP A 48 26.94 5.53 -8.10
CA ASP A 48 27.16 5.73 -9.53
C ASP A 48 27.66 7.17 -9.79
N LYS A 49 28.94 7.29 -10.13
CA LYS A 49 29.60 8.57 -10.41
C LYS A 49 29.06 9.29 -11.65
N ASN A 50 28.25 8.64 -12.46
CA ASN A 50 27.54 9.31 -13.55
C ASN A 50 26.44 10.24 -13.03
N TYR A 51 25.88 9.97 -11.85
CA TYR A 51 24.73 10.69 -11.28
C TYR A 51 25.07 11.43 -9.99
N VAL A 52 26.17 11.07 -9.32
CA VAL A 52 26.57 11.63 -8.01
C VAL A 52 27.91 12.32 -8.11
N LYS A 53 27.97 13.58 -7.74
CA LYS A 53 29.19 14.39 -7.74
C LYS A 53 30.04 14.16 -6.52
N GLU A 54 29.44 14.18 -5.34
CA GLU A 54 30.12 14.05 -4.04
C GLU A 54 29.28 13.22 -3.06
N VAL A 55 29.93 12.55 -2.11
CA VAL A 55 29.29 11.74 -1.06
C VAL A 55 29.83 12.18 0.29
N TYR A 56 28.92 12.34 1.25
CA TYR A 56 29.22 12.69 2.63
C TYR A 56 28.68 11.63 3.57
N SER A 57 29.44 11.24 4.59
CA SER A 57 29.00 10.36 5.68
C SER A 57 28.87 11.10 7.01
N GLU A 58 29.47 12.28 7.13
CA GLU A 58 29.39 13.15 8.29
C GLU A 58 28.55 14.39 7.98
N VAL A 59 27.61 14.71 8.86
CA VAL A 59 26.65 15.81 8.65
C VAL A 59 27.33 17.18 8.63
N ASP A 60 28.42 17.33 9.40
CA ASP A 60 29.16 18.59 9.53
C ASP A 60 29.99 18.94 8.28
N GLU A 61 30.26 17.98 7.42
CA GLU A 61 31.00 18.18 6.17
C GLU A 61 30.12 18.64 5.01
N ILE A 62 28.79 18.55 5.14
CA ILE A 62 27.83 18.90 4.08
C ILE A 62 27.83 20.43 3.86
N PRO A 63 28.07 20.92 2.62
CA PRO A 63 28.07 22.34 2.31
C PRO A 63 26.63 22.87 2.10
N PHE A 64 25.84 22.99 3.16
CA PHE A 64 24.45 23.43 3.10
C PHE A 64 24.25 24.81 2.44
N ASP A 65 25.25 25.66 2.46
CA ASP A 65 25.26 26.98 1.79
C ASP A 65 25.28 26.90 0.26
N LYS A 66 25.56 25.72 -0.31
CA LYS A 66 25.60 25.43 -1.76
C LYS A 66 24.47 24.54 -2.22
N ILE A 67 23.52 24.19 -1.33
CA ILE A 67 22.42 23.28 -1.63
C ILE A 67 21.14 24.09 -1.80
N GLU A 68 20.48 23.94 -2.93
CA GLU A 68 19.18 24.57 -3.20
C GLU A 68 18.01 23.72 -2.76
N LEU A 69 18.16 22.38 -2.76
CA LEU A 69 17.09 21.46 -2.44
C LEU A 69 17.64 20.22 -1.74
N THR A 70 17.00 19.80 -0.67
CA THR A 70 17.24 18.50 -0.01
C THR A 70 16.08 17.56 -0.29
N VAL A 71 16.37 16.37 -0.85
CA VAL A 71 15.40 15.31 -1.10
C VAL A 71 15.67 14.14 -0.17
N VAL A 72 14.70 13.85 0.70
CA VAL A 72 14.81 12.84 1.75
C VAL A 72 14.21 11.51 1.29
N SER A 73 15.00 10.43 1.38
CA SER A 73 14.48 9.07 1.16
C SER A 73 13.55 8.63 2.29
N PRO A 74 12.48 7.85 2.03
CA PRO A 74 11.48 7.48 3.04
C PRO A 74 12.02 6.76 4.27
N GLY A 75 13.14 6.03 4.11
CA GLY A 75 13.82 5.33 5.20
C GLY A 75 14.51 6.24 6.22
N VAL A 76 14.77 7.50 5.87
CA VAL A 76 15.45 8.47 6.76
C VAL A 76 14.38 9.21 7.59
N PRO A 77 14.49 9.19 8.94
CA PRO A 77 13.57 9.94 9.79
C PRO A 77 13.70 11.45 9.61
N VAL A 78 12.58 12.15 9.63
CA VAL A 78 12.56 13.63 9.57
C VAL A 78 13.34 14.24 10.75
N GLU A 79 13.34 13.57 11.90
CA GLU A 79 14.08 13.97 13.11
C GLU A 79 15.58 13.71 13.03
N SER A 80 16.08 13.07 11.97
CA SER A 80 17.52 12.82 11.82
C SER A 80 18.30 14.10 11.75
N GLU A 81 19.53 14.07 12.24
CA GLU A 81 20.42 15.25 12.33
C GLU A 81 20.57 15.96 10.99
N VAL A 82 20.81 15.20 9.91
CA VAL A 82 21.01 15.77 8.56
C VAL A 82 19.78 16.52 8.07
N VAL A 83 18.57 15.96 8.29
CA VAL A 83 17.32 16.60 7.89
C VAL A 83 17.04 17.84 8.72
N GLN A 84 17.26 17.75 10.05
CA GLN A 84 17.10 18.91 10.94
C GLN A 84 18.11 20.01 10.65
N LYS A 85 19.34 19.67 10.26
CA LYS A 85 20.35 20.65 9.87
C LYS A 85 20.00 21.31 8.54
N SER A 86 19.47 20.55 7.57
CA SER A 86 18.93 21.10 6.32
C SER A 86 17.86 22.17 6.58
N PHE A 87 16.84 21.87 7.39
CA PHE A 87 15.83 22.85 7.77
C PHE A 87 16.41 24.10 8.45
N LYS A 88 17.34 23.92 9.41
CA LYS A 88 17.99 25.03 10.12
C LYS A 88 18.85 25.91 9.21
N SER A 89 19.39 25.35 8.15
CA SER A 89 20.17 26.09 7.13
C SER A 89 19.30 26.84 6.13
N GLY A 90 17.96 26.73 6.24
CA GLY A 90 17.02 27.40 5.34
C GLY A 90 16.90 26.71 3.97
N VAL A 91 17.47 25.52 3.79
CA VAL A 91 17.37 24.74 2.55
C VAL A 91 15.97 24.12 2.44
N GLU A 92 15.34 24.28 1.28
CA GLU A 92 14.08 23.61 1.04
C GLU A 92 14.28 22.08 1.14
N THR A 93 13.46 21.42 1.99
CA THR A 93 13.58 20.00 2.28
C THR A 93 12.23 19.33 2.01
N ILE A 94 12.25 18.34 1.11
CA ILE A 94 11.07 17.60 0.63
C ILE A 94 11.37 16.10 0.56
N GLY A 95 10.31 15.30 0.43
CA GLY A 95 10.44 13.87 0.16
C GLY A 95 10.56 13.55 -1.33
N GLU A 96 10.91 12.31 -1.63
CA GLU A 96 11.08 11.85 -3.01
C GLU A 96 9.75 11.90 -3.80
N ILE A 97 8.62 11.66 -3.16
CA ILE A 97 7.29 11.75 -3.80
C ILE A 97 7.00 13.18 -4.23
N GLU A 98 7.25 14.15 -3.36
CA GLU A 98 7.10 15.58 -3.68
C GLU A 98 8.04 15.99 -4.82
N PHE A 99 9.29 15.49 -4.79
CA PHE A 99 10.25 15.76 -5.85
C PHE A 99 9.77 15.26 -7.21
N GLY A 100 9.32 14.01 -7.30
CA GLY A 100 8.76 13.45 -8.53
C GLY A 100 7.48 14.18 -8.98
N TYR A 101 6.61 14.54 -8.03
CA TYR A 101 5.35 15.24 -8.29
C TYR A 101 5.56 16.56 -9.04
N ARG A 102 6.52 17.37 -8.61
CA ARG A 102 6.80 18.70 -9.19
C ARG A 102 7.19 18.67 -10.67
N TYR A 103 7.65 17.54 -11.18
CA TYR A 103 8.12 17.38 -12.56
C TYR A 103 7.27 16.41 -13.38
N SER A 104 6.31 15.73 -12.79
CA SER A 104 5.35 14.89 -13.50
C SER A 104 4.16 15.71 -14.01
N LYS A 105 3.54 15.23 -15.10
CA LYS A 105 2.33 15.84 -15.67
C LYS A 105 1.10 14.96 -15.50
N GLY A 106 1.28 13.69 -15.15
CA GLY A 106 0.20 12.72 -15.08
C GLY A 106 -0.74 12.97 -13.90
N GLU A 107 -1.95 12.50 -14.04
CA GLU A 107 -2.95 12.54 -12.98
C GLU A 107 -2.71 11.42 -11.96
N ILE A 108 -2.64 11.77 -10.67
CA ILE A 108 -2.28 10.83 -9.60
C ILE A 108 -3.51 10.23 -8.93
N LEU A 109 -3.53 8.90 -8.86
CA LEU A 109 -4.43 8.10 -8.04
C LEU A 109 -3.60 7.45 -6.93
N ALA A 110 -3.72 7.94 -5.68
CA ALA A 110 -2.84 7.58 -4.57
C ALA A 110 -3.53 6.68 -3.54
N ILE A 111 -2.83 5.62 -3.12
CA ILE A 111 -3.38 4.61 -2.20
C ILE A 111 -2.46 4.49 -0.99
N THR A 112 -3.02 4.71 0.21
CA THR A 112 -2.37 4.45 1.49
C THR A 112 -3.24 3.58 2.40
N GLY A 113 -2.73 3.22 3.54
CA GLY A 113 -3.38 2.36 4.53
C GLY A 113 -2.33 1.52 5.28
N THR A 114 -2.74 0.74 6.24
CA THR A 114 -1.83 -0.21 6.91
C THR A 114 -1.64 -1.45 6.04
N ASN A 115 -2.71 -2.08 5.61
CA ASN A 115 -2.72 -3.30 4.82
C ASN A 115 -3.47 -3.10 3.50
N GLY A 116 -3.28 -4.00 2.51
CA GLY A 116 -4.03 -4.00 1.26
C GLY A 116 -3.48 -3.08 0.16
N LYS A 117 -2.65 -2.09 0.49
CA LYS A 117 -2.11 -1.10 -0.47
C LYS A 117 -1.62 -1.71 -1.78
N THR A 118 -0.74 -2.70 -1.69
CA THR A 118 -0.12 -3.32 -2.89
C THR A 118 -1.16 -4.03 -3.76
N THR A 119 -2.11 -4.74 -3.15
CA THR A 119 -3.18 -5.44 -3.87
C THR A 119 -4.07 -4.43 -4.61
N THR A 120 -4.52 -3.40 -3.89
CA THR A 120 -5.37 -2.33 -4.44
C THR A 120 -4.65 -1.58 -5.57
N THR A 121 -3.38 -1.18 -5.36
CA THR A 121 -2.58 -0.44 -6.35
C THR A 121 -2.34 -1.27 -7.60
N THR A 122 -1.99 -2.55 -7.43
CA THR A 122 -1.73 -3.46 -8.56
C THR A 122 -3.01 -3.70 -9.37
N LEU A 123 -4.11 -4.01 -8.69
CA LEU A 123 -5.40 -4.25 -9.35
C LEU A 123 -5.88 -2.99 -10.09
N LEU A 124 -5.82 -1.82 -9.45
CA LEU A 124 -6.18 -0.56 -10.12
C LEU A 124 -5.31 -0.30 -11.35
N GLY A 125 -4.00 -0.64 -11.27
CA GLY A 125 -3.08 -0.58 -12.40
C GLY A 125 -3.50 -1.50 -13.55
N GLU A 126 -3.90 -2.72 -13.26
CA GLU A 126 -4.36 -3.66 -14.28
C GLU A 126 -5.71 -3.23 -14.89
N ILE A 127 -6.64 -2.71 -14.09
CA ILE A 127 -7.92 -2.15 -14.57
C ILE A 127 -7.66 -0.97 -15.52
N SER A 128 -6.79 -0.04 -15.12
CA SER A 128 -6.46 1.14 -15.91
C SER A 128 -5.81 0.78 -17.25
N LYS A 129 -4.85 -0.15 -17.27
CA LYS A 129 -4.23 -0.67 -18.49
C LYS A 129 -5.24 -1.41 -19.38
N LYS A 130 -6.11 -2.23 -18.79
CA LYS A 130 -7.15 -2.96 -19.52
C LYS A 130 -8.12 -2.00 -20.22
N ALA A 131 -8.42 -0.87 -19.60
CA ALA A 131 -9.20 0.22 -20.19
C ALA A 131 -8.42 1.05 -21.23
N GLY A 132 -7.20 0.65 -21.59
CA GLY A 132 -6.39 1.32 -22.61
C GLY A 132 -5.78 2.64 -22.18
N LYS A 133 -5.71 2.94 -20.85
CA LYS A 133 -5.09 4.17 -20.35
C LYS A 133 -3.56 4.05 -20.35
N ASP A 134 -2.87 5.16 -20.65
CA ASP A 134 -1.43 5.28 -20.37
C ASP A 134 -1.22 5.26 -18.87
N THR A 135 -0.61 4.19 -18.33
CA THR A 135 -0.61 3.91 -16.88
C THR A 135 0.79 3.62 -16.37
N LYS A 136 1.18 4.37 -15.35
CA LYS A 136 2.39 4.14 -14.55
C LYS A 136 1.98 3.64 -13.15
N VAL A 137 2.47 2.48 -12.73
CA VAL A 137 2.25 1.95 -11.38
C VAL A 137 3.54 2.11 -10.59
N VAL A 138 3.53 2.93 -9.53
CA VAL A 138 4.74 3.45 -8.88
C VAL A 138 4.61 3.57 -7.36
N GLY A 139 5.70 3.96 -6.71
CA GLY A 139 5.76 4.30 -5.28
C GLY A 139 6.39 3.21 -4.42
N ASN A 140 5.80 2.92 -3.28
CA ASN A 140 6.31 1.93 -2.31
C ASN A 140 6.22 0.46 -2.77
N ILE A 141 5.81 0.22 -3.99
CA ILE A 141 5.55 -1.10 -4.62
C ILE A 141 6.77 -1.66 -5.39
N GLY A 142 7.92 -1.03 -5.25
CA GLY A 142 9.18 -1.51 -5.86
C GLY A 142 9.58 -0.79 -7.15
N ASN A 143 8.65 -0.10 -7.83
CA ASN A 143 8.94 0.80 -8.95
C ASN A 143 8.93 2.24 -8.43
N THR A 144 10.12 2.81 -8.19
CA THR A 144 10.28 4.12 -7.55
C THR A 144 9.71 5.23 -8.45
N PHE A 145 8.93 6.14 -7.87
CA PHE A 145 8.29 7.22 -8.64
C PHE A 145 9.32 8.14 -9.30
N THR A 146 10.38 8.53 -8.57
CA THR A 146 11.42 9.46 -9.05
C THR A 146 12.34 8.91 -10.14
N LYS A 147 12.11 7.72 -10.67
CA LYS A 147 12.80 7.29 -11.89
C LYS A 147 12.44 8.20 -13.07
N PRO A 148 13.41 8.64 -13.89
CA PRO A 148 13.15 9.57 -15.00
C PRO A 148 11.99 9.15 -15.91
N GLU A 149 11.90 7.86 -16.26
CA GLU A 149 10.83 7.32 -17.11
C GLU A 149 9.43 7.38 -16.47
N ASN A 150 9.34 7.43 -15.14
CA ASN A 150 8.08 7.53 -14.42
C ASN A 150 7.61 8.99 -14.23
N VAL A 151 8.50 9.94 -14.40
CA VAL A 151 8.23 11.38 -14.21
C VAL A 151 8.20 12.12 -15.54
N LEU A 152 9.29 12.06 -16.31
CA LEU A 152 9.50 12.91 -17.49
C LEU A 152 8.75 12.43 -18.74
N GLU A 153 8.39 11.15 -18.80
CA GLU A 153 7.61 10.60 -19.91
C GLU A 153 6.10 10.70 -19.69
N THR A 154 5.65 11.27 -18.56
CA THR A 154 4.22 11.46 -18.27
C THR A 154 3.62 12.59 -19.11
N LYS A 155 2.36 12.41 -19.50
CA LYS A 155 1.51 13.39 -20.16
C LYS A 155 0.34 13.74 -19.23
N GLU A 156 -0.46 14.73 -19.59
CA GLU A 156 -1.62 15.13 -18.79
C GLU A 156 -2.67 14.01 -18.62
N ASP A 157 -2.77 13.12 -19.61
CA ASP A 157 -3.67 11.97 -19.61
C ASP A 157 -3.06 10.67 -19.05
N THR A 158 -1.77 10.68 -18.70
CA THR A 158 -1.11 9.54 -18.05
C THR A 158 -1.67 9.33 -16.64
N LYS A 159 -2.13 8.12 -16.33
CA LYS A 159 -2.58 7.75 -14.97
C LYS A 159 -1.40 7.24 -14.15
N ILE A 160 -1.09 7.95 -13.08
CA ILE A 160 -0.05 7.58 -12.12
C ILE A 160 -0.72 6.95 -10.91
N ILE A 161 -0.72 5.62 -10.87
CA ILE A 161 -1.29 4.83 -9.78
C ILE A 161 -0.20 4.58 -8.77
N MET A 162 -0.35 5.17 -7.57
CA MET A 162 0.72 5.28 -6.60
C MET A 162 0.39 4.61 -5.28
N GLU A 163 1.22 3.62 -4.89
CA GLU A 163 1.27 3.18 -3.50
C GLU A 163 2.10 4.16 -2.67
N ILE A 164 1.52 4.74 -1.62
CA ILE A 164 2.22 5.69 -0.77
C ILE A 164 2.21 5.28 0.70
N SER A 165 3.39 5.23 1.32
CA SER A 165 3.57 4.93 2.75
C SER A 165 3.37 6.18 3.61
N SER A 166 3.16 5.98 4.93
CA SER A 166 3.14 7.10 5.88
C SER A 166 4.46 7.89 5.89
N PHE A 167 5.59 7.22 5.71
CA PHE A 167 6.91 7.87 5.68
C PHE A 167 7.09 8.80 4.47
N GLN A 168 6.53 8.42 3.32
CA GLN A 168 6.55 9.27 2.12
C GLN A 168 5.65 10.50 2.26
N LEU A 169 4.55 10.38 3.04
CA LEU A 169 3.64 11.48 3.32
C LEU A 169 4.18 12.49 4.35
N GLU A 170 5.22 12.14 5.13
CA GLU A 170 5.77 13.07 6.14
C GLU A 170 6.28 14.38 5.54
N THR A 171 6.77 14.34 4.30
CA THR A 171 7.54 15.42 3.66
C THR A 171 6.93 15.95 2.35
N ILE A 172 5.64 15.74 2.15
CA ILE A 172 4.89 16.36 1.04
C ILE A 172 4.66 17.84 1.33
N LYS A 173 4.48 18.64 0.28
CA LYS A 173 4.13 20.08 0.33
C LYS A 173 3.01 20.44 -0.62
N GLU A 174 3.18 20.16 -1.91
CA GLU A 174 2.24 20.49 -2.98
C GLU A 174 1.55 19.24 -3.55
N PHE A 175 2.02 18.06 -3.16
CA PHE A 175 1.49 16.78 -3.63
C PHE A 175 -0.04 16.72 -3.49
N ARG A 176 -0.73 16.60 -4.63
CA ARG A 176 -2.19 16.60 -4.73
C ARG A 176 -2.66 15.47 -5.63
N PRO A 177 -3.11 14.35 -5.08
CA PRO A 177 -3.74 13.30 -5.88
C PRO A 177 -5.16 13.72 -6.28
N LYS A 178 -5.59 13.36 -7.51
CA LYS A 178 -6.95 13.55 -7.98
C LYS A 178 -7.93 12.66 -7.24
N ILE A 179 -7.52 11.41 -7.00
CA ILE A 179 -8.28 10.43 -6.24
C ILE A 179 -7.32 9.83 -5.20
N SER A 180 -7.70 9.88 -3.94
CA SER A 180 -6.94 9.25 -2.86
C SER A 180 -7.75 8.19 -2.14
N ALA A 181 -7.08 7.18 -1.57
CA ALA A 181 -7.71 6.14 -0.79
C ALA A 181 -6.91 5.84 0.49
N ILE A 182 -7.64 5.70 1.62
CA ILE A 182 -7.12 5.18 2.88
C ILE A 182 -7.88 3.90 3.19
N ILE A 183 -7.23 2.74 2.96
CA ILE A 183 -7.92 1.44 2.97
C ILE A 183 -8.30 1.01 4.39
N ASN A 184 -7.36 1.10 5.33
CA ASN A 184 -7.54 0.76 6.74
C ASN A 184 -6.41 1.33 7.58
N LEU A 185 -6.67 1.47 8.87
CA LEU A 185 -5.74 2.00 9.86
C LEU A 185 -5.68 1.07 11.07
N THR A 186 -4.61 0.32 11.19
CA THR A 186 -4.32 -0.52 12.35
C THR A 186 -2.92 -0.22 12.86
N GLU A 187 -2.64 -0.58 14.09
CA GLU A 187 -1.35 -0.29 14.73
C GLU A 187 -0.18 -0.83 13.90
N ASP A 188 0.70 0.09 13.46
CA ASP A 188 1.91 -0.21 12.72
C ASP A 188 2.91 0.95 12.84
N HIS A 189 4.21 0.66 12.68
CA HIS A 189 5.29 1.66 12.64
C HIS A 189 5.33 2.63 13.84
N LEU A 190 4.85 2.25 15.03
CA LEU A 190 4.86 3.10 16.23
C LEU A 190 6.27 3.38 16.76
N ASN A 191 7.26 2.59 16.36
CA ASN A 191 8.67 2.91 16.60
C ASN A 191 9.08 4.26 15.98
N ARG A 192 8.48 4.66 14.84
CA ARG A 192 8.70 5.95 14.17
C ARG A 192 7.64 6.98 14.55
N HIS A 193 6.36 6.69 14.39
CA HIS A 193 5.28 7.65 14.63
C HIS A 193 4.99 7.91 16.11
N LYS A 194 5.46 7.05 17.03
CA LYS A 194 5.31 7.11 18.49
C LYS A 194 3.89 6.83 19.01
N THR A 195 2.83 7.33 18.35
CA THR A 195 1.44 7.12 18.72
C THR A 195 0.58 6.78 17.50
N MET A 196 -0.54 6.09 17.74
CA MET A 196 -1.52 5.80 16.70
C MET A 196 -2.10 7.08 16.09
N GLU A 197 -2.37 8.08 16.91
CA GLU A 197 -2.88 9.38 16.45
C GLU A 197 -1.95 10.05 15.43
N ARG A 198 -0.63 10.08 15.69
CA ARG A 198 0.35 10.61 14.73
C ARG A 198 0.43 9.79 13.46
N TYR A 199 0.33 8.47 13.58
CA TYR A 199 0.32 7.58 12.42
C TYR A 199 -0.89 7.82 11.52
N VAL A 200 -2.09 7.91 12.11
CA VAL A 200 -3.35 8.24 11.42
C VAL A 200 -3.23 9.61 10.76
N HIS A 201 -2.85 10.64 11.53
CA HIS A 201 -2.67 12.00 11.00
C HIS A 201 -1.70 12.04 9.82
N CYS A 202 -0.57 11.33 9.93
CA CYS A 202 0.40 11.27 8.83
C CYS A 202 -0.18 10.67 7.55
N LYS A 203 -1.03 9.63 7.64
CA LYS A 203 -1.68 9.07 6.45
C LYS A 203 -2.74 10.01 5.87
N PHE A 204 -3.46 10.74 6.69
CA PHE A 204 -4.42 11.74 6.24
C PHE A 204 -3.77 12.96 5.58
N LYS A 205 -2.46 13.18 5.71
CA LYS A 205 -1.73 14.17 4.90
C LYS A 205 -1.90 13.95 3.39
N ILE A 206 -2.25 12.75 2.95
CA ILE A 206 -2.59 12.47 1.55
C ILE A 206 -3.66 13.42 0.99
N THR A 207 -4.49 14.01 1.87
CA THR A 207 -5.56 14.95 1.52
C THR A 207 -5.16 16.41 1.64
N GLU A 208 -3.94 16.74 2.11
CA GLU A 208 -3.54 18.08 2.55
C GLU A 208 -3.78 19.16 1.48
N ASN A 209 -3.58 18.82 0.21
CA ASN A 209 -3.74 19.73 -0.92
C ASN A 209 -4.95 19.41 -1.82
N GLN A 210 -5.76 18.43 -1.46
CA GLN A 210 -7.00 18.10 -2.18
C GLN A 210 -8.08 19.17 -1.95
N GLY A 211 -9.08 19.20 -2.81
CA GLY A 211 -10.19 20.15 -2.71
C GLY A 211 -11.26 19.87 -3.77
N TYR A 212 -11.88 20.94 -4.28
CA TYR A 212 -12.94 20.83 -5.28
C TYR A 212 -12.56 19.97 -6.48
N GLY A 213 -13.41 18.98 -6.76
CA GLY A 213 -13.26 18.04 -7.86
C GLY A 213 -12.31 16.87 -7.57
N ASP A 214 -11.73 16.78 -6.36
CA ASP A 214 -10.94 15.62 -5.93
C ASP A 214 -11.77 14.68 -5.06
N TYR A 215 -11.33 13.41 -4.98
CA TYR A 215 -12.05 12.36 -4.27
C TYR A 215 -11.18 11.70 -3.22
N LEU A 216 -11.78 11.43 -2.06
CA LEU A 216 -11.20 10.63 -0.98
C LEU A 216 -12.06 9.39 -0.74
N ILE A 217 -11.47 8.21 -0.87
CA ILE A 217 -12.16 6.95 -0.64
C ILE A 217 -11.75 6.39 0.72
N LEU A 218 -12.73 6.13 1.58
CA LEU A 218 -12.53 5.75 2.96
C LEU A 218 -13.29 4.48 3.34
N ASN A 219 -12.78 3.75 4.32
CA ASN A 219 -13.42 2.57 4.89
C ASN A 219 -14.35 2.96 6.05
N ALA A 220 -15.66 2.77 5.88
CA ALA A 220 -16.64 3.03 6.93
C ALA A 220 -16.70 1.92 8.00
N ASP A 221 -16.07 0.77 7.75
CA ASP A 221 -15.94 -0.33 8.71
C ASP A 221 -14.65 -0.18 9.57
N ASP A 222 -13.75 0.74 9.22
CA ASP A 222 -12.52 1.02 9.95
C ASP A 222 -12.75 2.12 11.01
N ILE A 223 -12.66 1.73 12.27
CA ILE A 223 -12.99 2.60 13.41
C ILE A 223 -12.07 3.82 13.47
N GLU A 224 -10.76 3.64 13.27
CA GLU A 224 -9.77 4.72 13.35
C GLU A 224 -10.01 5.76 12.24
N THR A 225 -10.32 5.31 11.04
CA THR A 225 -10.70 6.17 9.91
C THR A 225 -11.94 6.99 10.23
N VAL A 226 -13.00 6.34 10.70
CA VAL A 226 -14.28 6.99 11.02
C VAL A 226 -14.12 8.00 12.16
N GLU A 227 -13.44 7.63 13.25
CA GLU A 227 -13.21 8.53 14.38
C GLU A 227 -12.35 9.75 13.98
N TYR A 228 -11.32 9.55 13.17
CA TYR A 228 -10.52 10.67 12.69
C TYR A 228 -11.35 11.67 11.88
N VAL A 229 -12.12 11.19 10.91
CA VAL A 229 -12.92 12.05 10.00
C VAL A 229 -14.04 12.78 10.72
N LYS A 230 -14.63 12.19 11.74
CA LYS A 230 -15.64 12.84 12.59
C LYS A 230 -15.08 14.01 13.42
N ASN A 231 -13.78 13.98 13.72
CA ASN A 231 -13.11 14.89 14.64
C ASN A 231 -12.03 15.74 13.93
N THR A 232 -12.06 15.83 12.60
CA THR A 232 -11.08 16.58 11.82
C THR A 232 -11.78 17.38 10.72
N ILE A 233 -11.33 18.61 10.49
CA ILE A 233 -11.73 19.43 9.34
C ILE A 233 -10.89 18.97 8.15
N LEU A 234 -11.53 18.38 7.14
CA LEU A 234 -10.92 18.03 5.87
C LEU A 234 -11.00 19.21 4.90
N PRO A 235 -10.21 19.23 3.82
CA PRO A 235 -10.27 20.31 2.83
C PRO A 235 -11.67 20.55 2.27
N ASP A 236 -12.02 21.82 2.04
CA ASP A 236 -13.32 22.20 1.49
C ASP A 236 -13.46 21.67 0.05
N GLY A 237 -14.65 21.21 -0.29
CA GLY A 237 -14.95 20.68 -1.61
C GLY A 237 -14.39 19.28 -1.90
N LEU A 238 -13.69 18.65 -0.95
CA LEU A 238 -13.21 17.28 -1.10
C LEU A 238 -14.38 16.29 -1.00
N GLU A 239 -14.60 15.51 -2.05
CA GLU A 239 -15.67 14.54 -2.12
C GLU A 239 -15.28 13.23 -1.46
N ILE A 240 -16.09 12.75 -0.49
CA ILE A 240 -15.83 11.49 0.21
C ILE A 240 -16.72 10.39 -0.33
N VAL A 241 -16.10 9.25 -0.68
CA VAL A 241 -16.78 8.02 -1.06
C VAL A 241 -16.49 6.93 -0.02
N TRP A 242 -17.51 6.40 0.59
CA TRP A 242 -17.38 5.41 1.64
C TRP A 242 -17.46 3.98 1.11
N VAL A 243 -16.50 3.14 1.46
CA VAL A 243 -16.53 1.69 1.23
C VAL A 243 -17.05 1.02 2.49
N ILE A 244 -18.06 0.13 2.34
CA ILE A 244 -18.71 -0.56 3.45
C ILE A 244 -18.86 -2.03 3.08
N SER A 245 -17.90 -2.84 3.47
CA SER A 245 -17.85 -4.27 3.15
C SER A 245 -18.83 -5.11 3.98
N THR A 246 -19.25 -4.59 5.14
CA THR A 246 -20.12 -5.28 6.11
C THR A 246 -21.57 -4.82 6.07
N ALA A 247 -21.96 -3.93 5.16
CA ALA A 247 -23.36 -3.50 5.02
C ALA A 247 -24.21 -4.66 4.51
N ARG A 248 -25.39 -4.84 5.13
CA ARG A 248 -26.35 -5.90 4.75
C ARG A 248 -27.13 -5.60 3.47
N ASN A 249 -27.28 -4.33 3.16
CA ASN A 249 -27.97 -3.81 1.97
C ASN A 249 -27.74 -2.30 1.86
N GLU A 250 -28.27 -1.69 0.79
CA GLU A 250 -28.16 -0.25 0.53
C GLU A 250 -28.70 0.62 1.68
N LYS A 251 -29.84 0.25 2.26
CA LYS A 251 -30.44 1.01 3.37
C LYS A 251 -29.52 1.03 4.59
N ASP A 252 -28.94 -0.12 4.97
CA ASP A 252 -28.00 -0.22 6.09
C ASP A 252 -26.72 0.62 5.81
N ALA A 253 -26.21 0.57 4.57
CA ALA A 253 -25.09 1.40 4.15
C ALA A 253 -25.41 2.90 4.29
N ARG A 254 -26.52 3.35 3.75
CA ARG A 254 -26.98 4.74 3.80
C ARG A 254 -27.14 5.23 5.24
N GLU A 255 -27.82 4.46 6.11
CA GLU A 255 -28.03 4.82 7.52
C GLU A 255 -26.70 4.98 8.29
N ARG A 256 -25.65 4.20 7.94
CA ARG A 256 -24.33 4.34 8.55
C ARG A 256 -23.66 5.63 8.11
N ILE A 257 -23.71 5.96 6.83
CA ILE A 257 -23.11 7.20 6.30
C ILE A 257 -23.84 8.42 6.82
N ASP A 258 -25.17 8.40 6.94
CA ASP A 258 -25.97 9.48 7.55
C ASP A 258 -25.47 9.80 8.96
N LYS A 259 -25.23 8.78 9.77
CA LYS A 259 -24.71 8.96 11.14
C LYS A 259 -23.32 9.57 11.17
N ILE A 260 -22.43 9.12 10.28
CA ILE A 260 -21.06 9.66 10.18
C ILE A 260 -21.12 11.14 9.75
N ASN A 261 -21.86 11.45 8.70
CA ASN A 261 -21.95 12.80 8.16
C ASN A 261 -22.63 13.78 9.13
N ALA A 262 -23.69 13.35 9.85
CA ALA A 262 -24.29 14.18 10.89
C ALA A 262 -23.30 14.56 12.00
N GLN A 263 -22.42 13.63 12.40
CA GLN A 263 -21.41 13.91 13.42
C GLN A 263 -20.28 14.81 12.86
N ARG A 264 -19.86 14.61 11.62
CA ARG A 264 -18.91 15.48 10.91
C ARG A 264 -19.45 16.91 10.82
N LEU A 265 -20.68 17.08 10.35
CA LEU A 265 -21.31 18.40 10.22
C LEU A 265 -21.39 19.13 11.56
N LYS A 266 -21.76 18.41 12.64
CA LYS A 266 -21.74 18.96 13.98
C LYS A 266 -20.36 19.41 14.43
N PHE A 267 -19.31 18.63 14.13
CA PHE A 267 -17.93 18.98 14.45
C PHE A 267 -17.48 20.23 13.68
N TYR A 268 -17.77 20.31 12.37
CA TYR A 268 -17.47 21.50 11.54
C TYR A 268 -18.16 22.73 12.07
N ASP A 269 -19.43 22.65 12.45
CA ASP A 269 -20.21 23.74 13.02
C ASP A 269 -19.56 24.33 14.29
N GLN A 270 -18.92 23.49 15.08
CA GLN A 270 -18.27 23.89 16.33
C GLN A 270 -16.83 24.35 16.17
N ASN A 271 -16.08 23.86 15.17
CA ASN A 271 -14.63 23.96 15.14
C ASN A 271 -14.03 24.65 13.92
N LYS A 272 -14.80 24.91 12.85
CA LYS A 272 -14.26 25.53 11.62
C LYS A 272 -13.84 27.01 11.81
N GLY A 273 -14.31 27.67 12.87
CA GLY A 273 -13.85 29.01 13.23
C GLY A 273 -14.43 30.11 12.34
N PHE A 274 -15.75 30.08 12.11
CA PHE A 274 -16.44 31.15 11.36
C PHE A 274 -16.38 32.49 12.12
N GLY A 275 -16.02 33.59 11.44
CA GLY A 275 -15.93 34.90 12.02
C GLY A 275 -17.31 35.49 12.42
N ASN A 276 -18.37 35.09 11.72
CA ASN A 276 -19.74 35.49 12.01
C ASN A 276 -20.76 34.49 11.41
N ARG A 277 -22.04 34.72 11.67
CA ARG A 277 -23.14 33.86 11.20
C ARG A 277 -23.30 33.88 9.67
N GLU A 278 -23.08 35.02 9.05
CA GLU A 278 -23.26 35.19 7.60
C GLU A 278 -22.21 34.36 6.85
N GLU A 279 -20.95 34.39 7.27
CA GLU A 279 -19.86 33.55 6.74
C GLU A 279 -20.17 32.06 6.90
N LYS A 280 -20.72 31.64 8.05
CA LYS A 280 -21.16 30.28 8.28
C LYS A 280 -22.29 29.86 7.34
N ASP A 281 -23.31 30.73 7.21
CA ASP A 281 -24.50 30.45 6.39
C ASP A 281 -24.10 30.35 4.89
N GLU A 282 -23.16 31.18 4.45
CA GLU A 282 -22.58 31.15 3.10
C GLU A 282 -21.79 29.85 2.86
N TRP A 283 -20.89 29.50 3.80
CA TRP A 283 -20.12 28.26 3.73
C TRP A 283 -21.03 27.02 3.71
N LEU A 284 -22.06 26.97 4.57
CA LEU A 284 -23.03 25.87 4.58
C LEU A 284 -23.75 25.76 3.24
N LYS A 285 -24.16 26.87 2.64
CA LYS A 285 -24.84 26.88 1.35
C LYS A 285 -23.96 26.27 0.24
N GLU A 286 -22.67 26.48 0.29
CA GLU A 286 -21.72 25.92 -0.69
C GLU A 286 -21.34 24.47 -0.40
N ASN A 287 -21.28 24.07 0.87
CA ASN A 287 -20.68 22.81 1.28
C ASN A 287 -21.66 21.76 1.83
N ILE A 288 -22.93 22.14 2.12
CA ILE A 288 -23.90 21.21 2.73
C ILE A 288 -24.08 19.94 1.88
N SER A 289 -24.03 20.05 0.56
CA SER A 289 -24.15 18.95 -0.36
C SER A 289 -23.09 17.84 -0.14
N TYR A 290 -21.88 18.19 0.34
CA TYR A 290 -20.84 17.21 0.67
C TYR A 290 -21.18 16.37 1.91
N PHE A 291 -22.15 16.80 2.72
CA PHE A 291 -22.64 16.06 3.87
C PHE A 291 -23.98 15.38 3.62
N GLU A 292 -24.75 15.85 2.66
CA GLU A 292 -26.07 15.32 2.29
C GLU A 292 -26.00 14.35 1.12
N ASN A 293 -25.08 14.56 0.18
CA ASN A 293 -24.87 13.66 -0.95
C ASN A 293 -24.11 12.41 -0.50
N HIS A 294 -24.76 11.28 -0.65
CA HIS A 294 -24.23 10.00 -0.18
C HIS A 294 -23.54 9.27 -1.31
N LYS A 295 -22.22 9.25 -1.25
CA LYS A 295 -21.39 8.46 -2.15
C LYS A 295 -20.83 7.28 -1.38
N PHE A 296 -21.28 6.07 -1.70
CA PHE A 296 -20.82 4.87 -1.02
C PHE A 296 -20.83 3.63 -1.92
N VAL A 297 -19.99 2.69 -1.56
CA VAL A 297 -19.88 1.38 -2.17
C VAL A 297 -20.20 0.33 -1.12
N TYR A 298 -21.07 -0.60 -1.44
CA TYR A 298 -21.43 -1.71 -0.57
C TYR A 298 -21.53 -3.00 -1.36
N THR A 299 -21.59 -4.12 -0.65
CA THR A 299 -21.70 -5.43 -1.26
C THR A 299 -22.89 -6.21 -0.69
N ASP A 300 -23.54 -6.98 -1.52
CA ASP A 300 -24.40 -8.09 -1.10
C ASP A 300 -23.70 -9.43 -1.35
N HIS A 301 -24.47 -10.52 -1.35
CA HIS A 301 -23.89 -11.85 -1.59
C HIS A 301 -23.27 -11.98 -2.99
N ASP A 302 -23.89 -11.37 -4.01
CA ASP A 302 -23.57 -11.61 -5.42
C ASP A 302 -22.83 -10.46 -6.10
N ASN A 303 -22.99 -9.22 -5.62
CA ASN A 303 -22.50 -8.05 -6.33
C ASN A 303 -21.87 -7.00 -5.41
N ILE A 304 -21.02 -6.15 -6.01
CA ILE A 304 -20.59 -4.88 -5.44
C ILE A 304 -21.34 -3.77 -6.17
N TYR A 305 -21.95 -2.88 -5.40
CA TYR A 305 -22.72 -1.75 -5.90
C TYR A 305 -22.08 -0.44 -5.49
N ILE A 306 -22.13 0.55 -6.38
CA ILE A 306 -21.80 1.94 -6.08
C ILE A 306 -23.08 2.78 -6.15
N SER A 307 -23.29 3.63 -5.15
CA SER A 307 -24.34 4.63 -5.12
C SER A 307 -23.70 6.01 -5.08
N ILE A 308 -23.97 6.83 -6.08
CA ILE A 308 -23.52 8.21 -6.19
C ILE A 308 -24.74 9.08 -6.39
N ASP A 309 -24.96 10.02 -5.46
CA ASP A 309 -26.07 11.01 -5.52
C ASP A 309 -27.46 10.39 -5.77
N GLY A 310 -27.66 9.18 -5.23
CA GLY A 310 -28.92 8.43 -5.34
C GLY A 310 -29.02 7.51 -6.56
N GLU A 311 -28.08 7.57 -7.48
CA GLU A 311 -27.99 6.62 -8.60
C GLU A 311 -27.17 5.38 -8.20
N LYS A 312 -27.81 4.22 -8.33
CA LYS A 312 -27.21 2.92 -8.03
C LYS A 312 -26.73 2.24 -9.30
N ASN A 313 -25.46 1.86 -9.31
CA ASN A 313 -24.87 1.06 -10.38
C ASN A 313 -24.30 -0.25 -9.82
N ASN A 314 -24.46 -1.35 -10.58
CA ASN A 314 -23.76 -2.60 -10.31
C ASN A 314 -22.31 -2.46 -10.83
N LEU A 315 -21.35 -2.45 -9.90
CA LEU A 315 -19.95 -2.23 -10.22
C LEU A 315 -19.24 -3.53 -10.57
N LEU A 316 -19.55 -4.63 -9.86
CA LEU A 316 -18.86 -5.90 -10.03
C LEU A 316 -19.76 -7.09 -9.62
N ASP A 317 -19.72 -8.15 -10.44
CA ASP A 317 -20.24 -9.48 -10.06
C ASP A 317 -19.17 -10.21 -9.22
N ARG A 318 -19.49 -10.49 -7.95
CA ARG A 318 -18.57 -11.15 -7.01
C ARG A 318 -18.17 -12.56 -7.42
N ARG A 319 -18.97 -13.23 -8.26
CA ARG A 319 -18.62 -14.56 -8.78
C ARG A 319 -17.39 -14.53 -9.69
N ASN A 320 -17.03 -13.35 -10.20
CA ASN A 320 -15.82 -13.13 -10.98
C ASN A 320 -14.57 -12.90 -10.12
N VAL A 321 -14.75 -12.71 -8.79
CA VAL A 321 -13.63 -12.47 -7.87
C VAL A 321 -12.96 -13.79 -7.51
N ARG A 322 -11.67 -13.90 -7.80
CA ARG A 322 -10.87 -15.11 -7.53
C ARG A 322 -10.10 -15.05 -6.22
N LEU A 323 -9.90 -13.86 -5.69
CA LEU A 323 -9.17 -13.66 -4.44
C LEU A 323 -10.02 -14.09 -3.24
N LEU A 324 -9.39 -14.82 -2.31
CA LEU A 324 -10.03 -15.29 -1.10
C LEU A 324 -9.92 -14.27 0.04
N GLY A 325 -10.95 -14.25 0.89
CA GLY A 325 -10.96 -13.49 2.15
C GLY A 325 -11.58 -12.10 2.04
N LEU A 326 -12.17 -11.65 3.16
CA LEU A 326 -12.87 -10.36 3.26
C LEU A 326 -11.93 -9.18 2.98
N HIS A 327 -10.69 -9.24 3.46
CA HIS A 327 -9.70 -8.18 3.22
C HIS A 327 -9.38 -7.98 1.73
N ASN A 328 -9.33 -9.07 0.93
CA ASN A 328 -9.16 -8.94 -0.51
C ASN A 328 -10.42 -8.39 -1.20
N LEU A 329 -11.61 -8.71 -0.68
CA LEU A 329 -12.85 -8.08 -1.15
C LEU A 329 -12.83 -6.57 -0.92
N GLU A 330 -12.36 -6.11 0.24
CA GLU A 330 -12.18 -4.68 0.53
C GLU A 330 -11.18 -4.04 -0.44
N ASP A 331 -10.01 -4.65 -0.66
CA ASP A 331 -9.01 -4.17 -1.61
C ASP A 331 -9.60 -4.03 -3.03
N ILE A 332 -10.43 -4.99 -3.46
CA ILE A 332 -11.14 -4.94 -4.75
C ILE A 332 -12.19 -3.82 -4.76
N MET A 333 -12.96 -3.66 -3.68
CA MET A 333 -13.94 -2.57 -3.58
C MET A 333 -13.26 -1.21 -3.71
N PHE A 334 -12.10 -1.01 -3.07
CA PHE A 334 -11.33 0.22 -3.21
C PHE A 334 -10.82 0.43 -4.64
N ALA A 335 -10.17 -0.58 -5.24
CA ALA A 335 -9.63 -0.47 -6.59
C ALA A 335 -10.72 -0.20 -7.64
N THR A 336 -11.84 -0.92 -7.58
CA THR A 336 -12.94 -0.77 -8.53
C THR A 336 -13.68 0.56 -8.34
N THR A 337 -13.80 1.05 -7.10
CA THR A 337 -14.35 2.38 -6.80
C THR A 337 -13.48 3.48 -7.39
N MET A 338 -12.16 3.43 -7.18
CA MET A 338 -11.22 4.40 -7.77
C MET A 338 -11.30 4.39 -9.29
N ALA A 339 -11.33 3.21 -9.90
CA ALA A 339 -11.43 3.06 -11.35
C ALA A 339 -12.74 3.65 -11.90
N TYR A 340 -13.86 3.39 -11.24
CA TYR A 340 -15.17 3.92 -11.65
C TYR A 340 -15.23 5.45 -11.56
N ILE A 341 -14.69 6.04 -10.48
CA ILE A 341 -14.60 7.51 -10.31
C ILE A 341 -13.65 8.12 -11.36
N ASP A 342 -12.58 7.42 -11.74
CA ASP A 342 -11.68 7.82 -12.84
C ASP A 342 -12.31 7.70 -14.23
N GLY A 343 -13.58 7.29 -14.32
CA GLY A 343 -14.34 7.18 -15.56
C GLY A 343 -14.05 5.93 -16.37
N ILE A 344 -13.51 4.87 -15.75
CA ILE A 344 -13.34 3.57 -16.40
C ILE A 344 -14.70 2.85 -16.42
N ASP A 345 -15.04 2.30 -17.57
CA ASP A 345 -16.31 1.60 -17.75
C ASP A 345 -16.37 0.27 -16.97
N VAL A 346 -17.59 -0.10 -16.56
CA VAL A 346 -17.84 -1.29 -15.74
C VAL A 346 -17.41 -2.59 -16.43
N ALA A 347 -17.44 -2.67 -17.77
CA ALA A 347 -17.04 -3.88 -18.48
C ALA A 347 -15.53 -4.10 -18.36
N SER A 348 -14.72 -3.06 -18.58
CA SER A 348 -13.26 -3.09 -18.37
C SER A 348 -12.89 -3.43 -16.93
N ILE A 349 -13.62 -2.88 -15.94
CA ILE A 349 -13.42 -3.22 -14.51
C ILE A 349 -13.66 -4.71 -14.28
N ASN A 350 -14.80 -5.25 -14.71
CA ASN A 350 -15.17 -6.65 -14.50
C ASN A 350 -14.19 -7.60 -15.21
N GLU A 351 -13.77 -7.28 -16.44
CA GLU A 351 -12.80 -8.08 -17.18
C GLU A 351 -11.47 -8.16 -16.44
N ALA A 352 -10.91 -7.03 -16.02
CA ALA A 352 -9.65 -6.99 -15.28
C ALA A 352 -9.72 -7.75 -13.95
N VAL A 353 -10.80 -7.57 -13.17
CA VAL A 353 -10.97 -8.30 -11.89
C VAL A 353 -11.07 -9.81 -12.11
N SER A 354 -11.76 -10.25 -13.17
CA SER A 354 -11.90 -11.68 -13.48
C SER A 354 -10.58 -12.36 -13.84
N GLU A 355 -9.63 -11.59 -14.37
CA GLU A 355 -8.28 -12.04 -14.73
C GLU A 355 -7.24 -11.83 -13.62
N PHE A 356 -7.62 -11.15 -12.53
CA PHE A 356 -6.69 -10.84 -11.45
C PHE A 356 -6.59 -11.99 -10.44
N TYR A 357 -5.42 -12.60 -10.37
CA TYR A 357 -5.11 -13.70 -9.45
C TYR A 357 -4.40 -13.27 -8.16
N GLY A 358 -4.27 -11.98 -7.94
CA GLY A 358 -3.59 -11.40 -6.78
C GLY A 358 -2.20 -10.87 -7.11
N VAL A 359 -1.53 -10.39 -6.08
CA VAL A 359 -0.16 -9.91 -6.16
C VAL A 359 0.77 -11.11 -6.07
N GLU A 360 1.76 -11.16 -6.92
CA GLU A 360 2.78 -12.21 -6.91
C GLU A 360 3.36 -12.39 -5.50
N HIS A 361 3.46 -13.63 -5.06
CA HIS A 361 3.92 -14.04 -3.72
C HIS A 361 3.04 -13.62 -2.53
N ARG A 362 1.78 -13.16 -2.75
CA ARG A 362 0.84 -12.82 -1.66
C ARG A 362 -0.47 -13.60 -1.83
N ILE A 363 -0.59 -14.73 -1.11
CA ILE A 363 -1.69 -15.69 -1.24
C ILE A 363 -2.00 -15.96 -2.73
N GLU A 364 -0.95 -15.93 -3.53
CA GLU A 364 -1.00 -16.08 -4.98
C GLU A 364 -1.49 -17.49 -5.32
N PHE A 365 -2.60 -17.59 -6.02
CA PHE A 365 -3.04 -18.86 -6.57
C PHE A 365 -2.08 -19.28 -7.71
N VAL A 366 -1.38 -20.40 -7.52
CA VAL A 366 -0.41 -20.90 -8.51
C VAL A 366 -1.11 -21.78 -9.54
N ARG A 367 -1.79 -22.82 -9.09
CA ARG A 367 -2.62 -23.70 -9.92
C ARG A 367 -3.48 -24.63 -9.09
N GLU A 368 -4.41 -25.34 -9.74
CA GLU A 368 -5.09 -26.51 -9.19
C GLU A 368 -4.63 -27.76 -9.95
N LEU A 369 -4.25 -28.80 -9.19
CA LEU A 369 -3.83 -30.10 -9.73
C LEU A 369 -4.47 -31.21 -8.90
N ASN A 370 -5.20 -32.14 -9.56
CA ASN A 370 -5.88 -33.26 -8.91
C ASN A 370 -6.80 -32.85 -7.75
N GLY A 371 -7.50 -31.71 -7.89
CA GLY A 371 -8.40 -31.16 -6.87
C GLY A 371 -7.70 -30.47 -5.70
N ILE A 372 -6.38 -30.27 -5.76
CA ILE A 372 -5.58 -29.57 -4.75
C ILE A 372 -5.22 -28.19 -5.29
N LYS A 373 -5.50 -27.14 -4.52
CA LYS A 373 -5.11 -25.77 -4.85
C LYS A 373 -3.80 -25.38 -4.16
N TYR A 374 -2.87 -24.81 -4.90
CA TYR A 374 -1.57 -24.39 -4.42
C TYR A 374 -1.52 -22.86 -4.32
N TYR A 375 -1.12 -22.35 -3.13
CA TYR A 375 -1.02 -20.94 -2.84
C TYR A 375 0.39 -20.57 -2.41
N ASN A 376 0.93 -19.53 -3.05
CA ASN A 376 2.24 -18.94 -2.75
C ASN A 376 2.07 -17.65 -1.96
N ASP A 377 2.49 -17.65 -0.72
CA ASP A 377 2.48 -16.48 0.15
C ASP A 377 3.90 -16.19 0.70
N SER A 378 4.90 -16.36 -0.17
CA SER A 378 6.32 -16.18 0.20
C SER A 378 6.61 -14.80 0.79
N LYS A 379 5.79 -13.77 0.46
CA LYS A 379 5.89 -12.41 0.99
C LYS A 379 5.48 -12.30 2.46
N ALA A 380 4.84 -13.31 3.04
CA ALA A 380 4.60 -13.40 4.49
C ALA A 380 5.91 -13.66 5.24
N THR A 381 6.68 -12.61 5.48
CA THR A 381 7.99 -12.66 6.14
C THR A 381 7.95 -12.43 7.65
N ASN A 382 6.75 -12.44 8.22
CA ASN A 382 6.48 -12.34 9.66
C ASN A 382 5.22 -13.14 10.03
N PRO A 383 5.03 -13.51 11.32
CA PRO A 383 3.89 -14.30 11.78
C PRO A 383 2.53 -13.65 11.50
N ASP A 384 2.40 -12.32 11.62
CA ASP A 384 1.11 -11.62 11.43
C ASP A 384 0.62 -11.71 9.98
N ALA A 385 1.53 -11.64 9.01
CA ALA A 385 1.19 -11.85 7.61
C ALA A 385 0.71 -13.29 7.37
N ALA A 386 1.39 -14.29 7.95
CA ALA A 386 0.99 -15.69 7.81
C ALA A 386 -0.36 -15.99 8.48
N ILE A 387 -0.70 -15.34 9.61
CA ILE A 387 -2.02 -15.45 10.25
C ILE A 387 -3.13 -15.06 9.26
N LYS A 388 -2.96 -13.98 8.52
CA LYS A 388 -3.95 -13.51 7.53
C LYS A 388 -4.18 -14.55 6.43
N ALA A 389 -3.10 -15.15 5.93
CA ALA A 389 -3.19 -16.22 4.95
C ALA A 389 -3.87 -17.48 5.51
N ILE A 390 -3.56 -17.87 6.73
CA ILE A 390 -4.17 -19.01 7.43
C ILE A 390 -5.68 -18.82 7.59
N VAL A 391 -6.11 -17.64 8.03
CA VAL A 391 -7.53 -17.31 8.24
C VAL A 391 -8.31 -17.25 6.91
N ALA A 392 -7.66 -16.91 5.82
CA ALA A 392 -8.28 -16.86 4.49
C ALA A 392 -8.54 -18.25 3.88
N MET A 393 -8.00 -19.34 4.44
CA MET A 393 -8.18 -20.68 3.88
C MET A 393 -9.57 -21.25 4.19
N ASP A 394 -10.31 -21.56 3.14
CA ASP A 394 -11.71 -22.06 3.15
C ASP A 394 -11.84 -23.58 3.13
N ARG A 395 -10.72 -24.31 2.90
CA ARG A 395 -10.67 -25.78 2.76
C ARG A 395 -9.64 -26.38 3.70
N PRO A 396 -9.66 -27.72 3.91
CA PRO A 396 -8.55 -28.42 4.57
C PRO A 396 -7.22 -28.00 3.95
N THR A 397 -6.27 -27.60 4.79
CA THR A 397 -5.04 -26.94 4.33
C THR A 397 -3.80 -27.58 4.93
N ILE A 398 -2.80 -27.80 4.07
CA ILE A 398 -1.43 -28.15 4.42
C ILE A 398 -0.65 -26.85 4.46
N LEU A 399 -0.05 -26.51 5.60
CA LEU A 399 0.66 -25.26 5.84
C LEU A 399 2.17 -25.51 5.91
N MET A 400 2.96 -24.75 5.14
CA MET A 400 4.42 -24.70 5.23
C MET A 400 4.86 -23.42 5.91
N LEU A 401 5.61 -23.53 7.05
CA LEU A 401 6.17 -22.44 7.84
C LEU A 401 7.69 -22.60 7.94
N GLY A 402 8.45 -21.51 7.82
CA GLY A 402 9.89 -21.58 8.00
C GLY A 402 10.72 -20.51 7.30
N GLY A 403 11.99 -20.45 7.64
CA GLY A 403 12.96 -19.47 7.15
C GLY A 403 13.91 -18.99 8.25
N VAL A 404 14.38 -17.74 8.14
CA VAL A 404 15.33 -17.12 9.07
C VAL A 404 14.70 -16.82 10.42
N ASP A 405 15.44 -17.12 11.50
CA ASP A 405 15.04 -16.75 12.87
C ASP A 405 15.32 -15.26 13.14
N LYS A 406 14.27 -14.45 13.16
CA LYS A 406 14.30 -13.04 13.56
C LYS A 406 14.05 -12.83 15.07
N LYS A 407 14.08 -13.88 15.86
CA LYS A 407 13.77 -13.89 17.31
C LYS A 407 12.37 -13.36 17.62
N VAL A 408 11.41 -13.66 16.75
CA VAL A 408 9.99 -13.33 16.93
C VAL A 408 9.22 -14.54 17.44
N SER A 409 8.18 -14.32 18.26
CA SER A 409 7.31 -15.37 18.78
C SER A 409 6.26 -15.77 17.77
N PHE A 410 5.96 -17.06 17.67
CA PHE A 410 4.87 -17.65 16.86
C PHE A 410 3.65 -18.04 17.71
N LYS A 411 3.58 -17.64 18.97
CA LYS A 411 2.49 -17.99 19.88
C LYS A 411 1.14 -17.54 19.37
N GLU A 412 1.03 -16.29 18.88
CA GLU A 412 -0.24 -15.78 18.33
C GLU A 412 -0.61 -16.56 17.06
N LEU A 413 0.34 -16.87 16.18
CA LEU A 413 0.08 -17.70 15.01
C LEU A 413 -0.44 -19.09 15.45
N ALA A 414 0.21 -19.73 16.41
CA ALA A 414 -0.19 -21.05 16.90
C ALA A 414 -1.60 -21.03 17.53
N LYS A 415 -1.97 -19.94 18.21
CA LYS A 415 -3.30 -19.72 18.78
C LYS A 415 -4.37 -19.50 17.70
N MET A 416 -4.02 -18.77 16.64
CA MET A 416 -4.93 -18.39 15.55
C MET A 416 -5.10 -19.45 14.46
N LEU A 417 -4.43 -20.61 14.58
CA LEU A 417 -4.61 -21.73 13.66
C LEU A 417 -6.06 -22.21 13.62
N THR A 418 -6.66 -22.10 12.45
CA THR A 418 -8.06 -22.51 12.22
C THR A 418 -8.21 -24.04 12.16
N PRO A 419 -9.42 -24.59 12.35
CA PRO A 419 -9.68 -26.02 12.19
C PRO A 419 -9.39 -26.54 10.77
N ASN A 420 -9.29 -25.66 9.77
CA ASN A 420 -8.94 -26.01 8.40
C ASN A 420 -7.47 -26.42 8.26
N ILE A 421 -6.56 -25.98 9.13
CA ILE A 421 -5.16 -26.39 9.08
C ILE A 421 -5.02 -27.82 9.58
N LYS A 422 -4.80 -28.77 8.66
CA LYS A 422 -4.73 -30.20 8.94
C LYS A 422 -3.30 -30.68 9.16
N HIS A 423 -2.36 -30.15 8.40
CA HIS A 423 -0.95 -30.51 8.50
C HIS A 423 -0.11 -29.25 8.54
N ILE A 424 0.91 -29.25 9.39
CA ILE A 424 1.87 -28.16 9.54
C ILE A 424 3.27 -28.74 9.33
N ILE A 425 4.01 -28.17 8.40
CA ILE A 425 5.40 -28.51 8.15
C ILE A 425 6.25 -27.31 8.53
N VAL A 426 7.25 -27.50 9.37
CA VAL A 426 8.18 -26.44 9.80
C VAL A 426 9.60 -26.75 9.33
N TYR A 427 10.31 -25.73 8.80
CA TYR A 427 11.64 -25.90 8.23
C TYR A 427 12.54 -24.67 8.48
N GLY A 428 13.82 -24.75 8.04
CA GLY A 428 14.77 -23.64 8.08
C GLY A 428 15.30 -23.32 9.47
N GLU A 429 15.95 -22.17 9.63
CA GLU A 429 16.58 -21.76 10.90
C GLU A 429 15.58 -21.61 12.04
N CYS A 430 14.38 -21.05 11.77
CA CYS A 430 13.38 -20.78 12.81
C CYS A 430 12.55 -22.01 13.24
N ARG A 431 12.79 -23.19 12.67
CA ARG A 431 11.98 -24.41 12.92
C ARG A 431 11.86 -24.79 14.40
N GLU A 432 12.91 -24.56 15.21
CA GLU A 432 12.88 -24.89 16.64
C GLU A 432 11.96 -23.94 17.43
N VAL A 433 12.00 -22.65 17.11
CA VAL A 433 11.15 -21.61 17.74
C VAL A 433 9.69 -21.88 17.39
N ILE A 434 9.39 -22.11 16.10
CA ILE A 434 8.03 -22.41 15.63
C ILE A 434 7.53 -23.70 16.29
N ALA A 435 8.34 -24.77 16.29
CA ALA A 435 7.99 -26.05 16.89
C ALA A 435 7.70 -25.94 18.39
N SER A 436 8.50 -25.16 19.13
CA SER A 436 8.28 -24.88 20.56
C SER A 436 6.95 -24.20 20.81
N ASP A 437 6.63 -23.15 20.05
CA ASP A 437 5.38 -22.40 20.21
C ASP A 437 4.16 -23.24 19.78
N LEU A 438 4.25 -23.99 18.69
CA LEU A 438 3.20 -24.95 18.29
C LEU A 438 2.93 -26.01 19.36
N LYS A 439 3.99 -26.58 19.94
CA LYS A 439 3.90 -27.57 21.02
C LYS A 439 3.22 -27.00 22.27
N TYR A 440 3.53 -25.73 22.62
CA TYR A 440 2.90 -25.05 23.76
C TYR A 440 1.36 -24.99 23.62
N TYR A 441 0.84 -24.84 22.41
CA TYR A 441 -0.60 -24.84 22.11
C TYR A 441 -1.14 -26.23 21.68
N ASN A 442 -0.41 -27.33 21.95
CA ASN A 442 -0.79 -28.70 21.60
C ASN A 442 -1.11 -28.91 20.12
N LYS A 443 -0.40 -28.21 19.23
CA LYS A 443 -0.55 -28.37 17.77
C LYS A 443 0.40 -29.46 17.25
N THR A 444 -0.10 -30.28 16.34
CA THR A 444 0.69 -31.33 15.68
C THR A 444 1.42 -30.74 14.48
N TYR A 445 2.69 -31.06 14.33
CA TYR A 445 3.53 -30.60 13.22
C TYR A 445 4.58 -31.64 12.82
N VAL A 446 5.12 -31.48 11.62
CA VAL A 446 6.31 -32.22 11.15
C VAL A 446 7.46 -31.24 11.00
N LYS A 447 8.62 -31.60 11.55
CA LYS A 447 9.84 -30.78 11.47
C LYS A 447 10.83 -31.40 10.50
N VAL A 448 11.37 -30.58 9.58
CA VAL A 448 12.40 -30.93 8.60
C VAL A 448 13.46 -29.85 8.53
N ASP A 449 14.55 -30.08 7.80
CA ASP A 449 15.68 -29.17 7.80
C ASP A 449 15.56 -28.10 6.70
N THR A 450 15.21 -28.47 5.48
CA THR A 450 15.27 -27.62 4.29
C THR A 450 13.91 -27.37 3.67
N PHE A 451 13.84 -26.36 2.81
CA PHE A 451 12.67 -26.05 2.00
C PHE A 451 12.21 -27.23 1.14
N ASP A 452 13.16 -27.93 0.47
CA ASP A 452 12.84 -29.06 -0.40
C ASP A 452 12.20 -30.20 0.38
N GLN A 453 12.76 -30.54 1.54
CA GLN A 453 12.18 -31.56 2.43
C GLN A 453 10.78 -31.14 2.91
N ALA A 454 10.57 -29.83 3.17
CA ALA A 454 9.27 -29.33 3.57
C ALA A 454 8.24 -29.44 2.44
N PHE A 455 8.64 -29.12 1.21
CA PHE A 455 7.79 -29.26 0.03
C PHE A 455 7.44 -30.73 -0.24
N GLU A 456 8.42 -31.64 -0.27
CA GLU A 456 8.20 -33.09 -0.44
C GLU A 456 7.25 -33.63 0.64
N LYS A 457 7.46 -33.22 1.90
CA LYS A 457 6.60 -33.66 3.00
C LYS A 457 5.17 -33.11 2.84
N ALA A 458 5.01 -31.84 2.45
CA ALA A 458 3.70 -31.25 2.19
C ALA A 458 2.97 -32.01 1.06
N ILE A 459 3.69 -32.36 -0.02
CA ILE A 459 3.17 -33.14 -1.14
C ILE A 459 2.67 -34.54 -0.66
N SER A 460 3.33 -35.15 0.32
CA SER A 460 2.94 -36.46 0.83
C SER A 460 1.61 -36.47 1.61
N PHE A 461 1.08 -35.30 2.02
CA PHE A 461 -0.19 -35.15 2.72
C PHE A 461 -1.35 -34.73 1.82
N ARG A 462 -1.14 -34.65 0.49
CA ARG A 462 -2.16 -34.17 -0.43
C ARG A 462 -3.36 -35.11 -0.50
N GLU A 463 -4.55 -34.49 -0.43
CA GLU A 463 -5.82 -35.18 -0.70
C GLU A 463 -6.69 -34.26 -1.58
N PRO A 464 -7.51 -34.81 -2.51
CA PRO A 464 -8.44 -34.00 -3.28
C PRO A 464 -9.33 -33.13 -2.38
N GLY A 465 -9.48 -31.86 -2.73
CA GLY A 465 -10.20 -30.87 -1.92
C GLY A 465 -9.35 -30.12 -0.90
N TYR A 466 -8.04 -30.41 -0.79
CA TYR A 466 -7.12 -29.69 0.07
C TYR A 466 -6.54 -28.44 -0.61
N ASN A 467 -6.11 -27.50 0.22
CA ASN A 467 -5.16 -26.46 -0.17
C ASN A 467 -3.73 -26.83 0.29
N LEU A 468 -2.71 -26.47 -0.47
CA LEU A 468 -1.34 -26.37 0.00
C LEU A 468 -0.97 -24.90 0.04
N LEU A 469 -0.80 -24.37 1.26
CA LEU A 469 -0.45 -22.99 1.52
C LEU A 469 1.02 -22.90 1.94
N PHE A 470 1.82 -22.25 1.09
CA PHE A 470 3.15 -21.83 1.43
C PHE A 470 3.11 -20.40 1.99
N SER A 471 3.06 -20.25 3.32
CA SER A 471 3.06 -18.95 4.02
C SER A 471 4.07 -19.00 5.18
N PRO A 472 5.35 -18.69 4.88
CA PRO A 472 6.47 -19.04 5.74
C PRO A 472 6.50 -18.34 7.11
N GLY A 473 5.92 -17.15 7.25
CA GLY A 473 5.97 -16.36 8.49
C GLY A 473 7.38 -15.88 8.89
N CYS A 474 8.39 -16.13 8.05
CA CYS A 474 9.80 -15.84 8.26
C CYS A 474 10.44 -15.21 7.02
N ALA A 475 11.53 -14.45 7.20
CA ALA A 475 12.37 -14.04 6.08
C ALA A 475 13.03 -15.27 5.40
N SER A 476 13.59 -15.06 4.21
CA SER A 476 14.04 -16.13 3.30
C SER A 476 15.55 -16.27 3.19
N PHE A 477 16.33 -15.45 3.93
CA PHE A 477 17.78 -15.31 3.71
C PHE A 477 18.63 -16.48 4.22
N ASP A 478 18.01 -17.52 4.77
CA ASP A 478 18.68 -18.80 5.10
C ASP A 478 19.01 -19.64 3.86
N GLU A 479 18.09 -19.75 2.91
CA GLU A 479 18.26 -20.57 1.70
C GLU A 479 18.13 -19.74 0.39
N PHE A 480 17.63 -18.50 0.44
CA PHE A 480 17.32 -17.67 -0.75
C PHE A 480 17.80 -16.23 -0.60
N LYS A 481 18.00 -15.53 -1.72
CA LYS A 481 18.40 -14.11 -1.73
C LYS A 481 17.28 -13.13 -1.37
N GLY A 482 16.05 -13.59 -1.35
CA GLY A 482 14.85 -12.78 -1.09
C GLY A 482 13.58 -13.60 -1.18
N TYR A 483 12.46 -13.02 -0.72
CA TYR A 483 11.17 -13.70 -0.77
C TYR A 483 10.70 -13.96 -2.21
N GLU A 484 11.10 -13.13 -3.16
CA GLU A 484 10.79 -13.29 -4.58
C GLU A 484 11.41 -14.59 -5.13
N GLN A 485 12.70 -14.79 -4.88
CA GLN A 485 13.39 -16.01 -5.32
C GLN A 485 12.75 -17.25 -4.67
N ARG A 486 12.45 -17.20 -3.38
CA ARG A 486 11.80 -18.28 -2.65
C ARG A 486 10.40 -18.59 -3.20
N GLY A 487 9.62 -17.55 -3.48
CA GLY A 487 8.28 -17.70 -4.06
C GLY A 487 8.31 -18.25 -5.48
N ASN A 488 9.24 -17.80 -6.33
CA ASN A 488 9.43 -18.35 -7.67
C ASN A 488 9.86 -19.82 -7.62
N TYR A 489 10.76 -20.16 -6.71
CA TYR A 489 11.18 -21.54 -6.52
C TYR A 489 10.01 -22.46 -6.12
N PHE A 490 9.13 -21.98 -5.20
CA PHE A 490 7.89 -22.70 -4.87
C PHE A 490 7.01 -22.92 -6.11
N LYS A 491 6.79 -21.87 -6.91
CA LYS A 491 5.99 -21.97 -8.15
C LYS A 491 6.59 -22.97 -9.14
N ASP A 492 7.90 -22.96 -9.29
CA ASP A 492 8.61 -23.89 -10.17
C ASP A 492 8.42 -25.35 -9.74
N LEU A 493 8.52 -25.62 -8.43
CA LEU A 493 8.27 -26.96 -7.88
C LEU A 493 6.82 -27.40 -8.09
N VAL A 494 5.86 -26.49 -7.81
CA VAL A 494 4.43 -26.77 -8.04
C VAL A 494 4.17 -27.06 -9.52
N ASN A 495 4.76 -26.29 -10.43
CA ASN A 495 4.54 -26.43 -11.88
C ASN A 495 5.18 -27.71 -12.45
N LYS A 496 6.21 -28.26 -11.81
CA LYS A 496 6.84 -29.53 -12.18
C LYS A 496 6.08 -30.77 -11.70
N LEU A 497 5.09 -30.61 -10.82
CA LEU A 497 4.27 -31.76 -10.38
C LEU A 497 3.48 -32.31 -11.57
N GLU A 498 3.58 -33.61 -11.76
CA GLU A 498 2.80 -34.35 -12.77
C GLU A 498 1.44 -34.82 -12.19
N ASN A 499 0.52 -35.16 -13.09
CA ASN A 499 -0.83 -35.65 -12.76
C ASN A 499 -0.82 -36.98 -12.01
#